data_bb609781c15808387f813c1846d37612
#
_entry.id   bb609781c15808387f813c1846d37612
#
_cell.length_a   1.000
_cell.length_b   1.000
_cell.length_c   1.000
_cell.angle_alpha   90.00
_cell.angle_beta   90.00
_cell.angle_gamma   90.00
#
_symmetry.space_group_name_H-M   'P 1'
#
loop_
_entity.id
_entity.type
_entity.pdbx_description
1 polymer ?
#
loop_
_entity_poly.entity_id
_entity_poly.type
_entity_poly.pdbx_seq_one_letter_code
_entity_poly.pdbx_strand_id
1 'polypeptide(L)'
;MESFAPSERLMWEMSPAEPTTKMLDDDINNKYTSREWRIVTETNREQLPNFFEALKRPGWMELRPFYQRRLRWDAARQSKLIESFIMNIPVPPLFVYEADLAKYEVMDGQQRITAIHDFYSNQLRLTGLEQWPELNNRTYSKLPSEIKKGIDRRAISYTVLLKESAETTEEQTLLRQLVFERLNTGGVQLAKQEIRNCIYQGEFNSMLFELATHPAFREAWGLPAFSESERINPPNILLDSAFYSKMTDVEVVLRFFALRHADHYQRGMQGFLDLYMLRARRFTVDDISHLRTLFYQTIELGHQIYGDLLFHPWNVKDIKWEGSAQRAFFDAVMVGLSHNLSHSSTLANRRTAVIDATKKLFEDYPDGTFTGRGNSKADVNERIKLFDGMLRSIAGE
;
A
#
# COMPACT_ATOMS: atom_id res chain seq x y z
N MET A 1 -3.00 29.53 6.98
CA MET A 1 -1.82 28.64 6.74
C MET A 1 -1.76 28.29 5.27
N GLU A 2 -0.57 28.26 4.70
CA GLU A 2 -0.44 27.78 3.32
C GLU A 2 -0.83 26.30 3.23
N SER A 3 -1.80 25.97 2.38
CA SER A 3 -2.42 24.64 2.32
C SER A 3 -1.49 23.54 1.76
N PHE A 4 -0.41 23.89 1.08
CA PHE A 4 0.55 22.96 0.47
C PHE A 4 1.96 23.16 1.02
N ALA A 5 2.67 22.07 1.27
CA ALA A 5 4.10 22.08 1.59
C ALA A 5 4.94 22.61 0.40
N PRO A 6 6.14 23.16 0.64
CA PRO A 6 6.97 23.72 -0.44
C PRO A 6 7.21 22.75 -1.60
N SER A 7 7.62 21.52 -1.32
CA SER A 7 7.86 20.50 -2.36
C SER A 7 6.56 20.00 -3.02
N GLU A 8 5.41 20.03 -2.31
CA GLU A 8 4.11 19.73 -2.90
C GLU A 8 3.71 20.71 -4.01
N ARG A 9 4.03 22.00 -3.85
CA ARG A 9 3.72 23.01 -4.88
C ARG A 9 4.51 22.78 -6.16
N LEU A 10 5.78 22.45 -6.02
CA LEU A 10 6.69 22.25 -7.14
C LEU A 10 6.53 20.90 -7.85
N MET A 11 5.91 19.92 -7.18
CA MET A 11 5.83 18.56 -7.70
C MET A 11 5.07 18.44 -9.03
N TRP A 12 4.20 19.39 -9.37
CA TRP A 12 3.39 19.39 -10.60
C TRP A 12 3.98 20.24 -11.72
N GLU A 13 5.02 20.98 -11.50
CA GLU A 13 5.71 21.77 -12.52
C GLU A 13 6.54 20.93 -13.48
N MET A 14 6.80 19.66 -13.14
CA MET A 14 7.48 18.72 -14.02
C MET A 14 6.55 18.26 -15.15
N SER A 15 6.97 18.50 -16.39
CA SER A 15 6.23 18.10 -17.59
C SER A 15 5.86 16.61 -17.57
N PRO A 16 4.62 16.26 -17.95
CA PRO A 16 4.28 14.87 -18.25
C PRO A 16 5.09 14.44 -19.47
N ALA A 17 5.48 13.14 -19.50
CA ALA A 17 6.01 12.54 -20.72
C ALA A 17 5.02 12.76 -21.87
N GLU A 18 5.52 13.20 -23.02
CA GLU A 18 4.70 13.49 -24.20
C GLU A 18 3.83 12.28 -24.60
N PRO A 19 2.60 12.50 -25.10
CA PRO A 19 1.77 11.44 -25.61
C PRO A 19 2.48 10.80 -26.82
N THR A 20 2.60 9.49 -26.82
CA THR A 20 3.17 8.69 -27.90
C THR A 20 2.43 8.95 -29.21
N THR A 21 3.06 9.67 -30.13
CA THR A 21 2.67 9.73 -31.54
C THR A 21 2.66 8.29 -32.09
N LYS A 22 1.79 7.99 -33.08
CA LYS A 22 1.83 6.71 -33.81
C LYS A 22 3.24 6.49 -34.32
N MET A 23 3.98 5.56 -33.69
CA MET A 23 5.31 5.18 -34.14
C MET A 23 5.19 4.30 -35.40
N LEU A 24 6.06 4.53 -36.34
CA LEU A 24 6.25 3.64 -37.49
C LEU A 24 7.02 2.38 -37.07
N ASP A 25 6.95 1.32 -37.87
CA ASP A 25 7.64 0.05 -37.56
C ASP A 25 9.16 0.25 -37.37
N ASP A 26 9.78 1.16 -38.09
CA ASP A 26 11.19 1.49 -37.95
C ASP A 26 11.48 2.16 -36.60
N ASP A 27 10.59 3.02 -36.08
CA ASP A 27 10.73 3.63 -34.74
C ASP A 27 10.58 2.57 -33.65
N ILE A 28 9.67 1.62 -33.84
CA ILE A 28 9.45 0.48 -32.93
C ILE A 28 10.69 -0.43 -32.93
N ASN A 29 11.27 -0.73 -34.11
CA ASN A 29 12.49 -1.51 -34.24
C ASN A 29 13.68 -0.81 -33.58
N ASN A 30 13.82 0.50 -33.80
CA ASN A 30 14.88 1.31 -33.17
C ASN A 30 14.73 1.31 -31.66
N LYS A 31 13.52 1.48 -31.12
CA LYS A 31 13.24 1.41 -29.70
C LYS A 31 13.58 0.04 -29.10
N TYR A 32 13.31 -1.05 -29.80
CA TYR A 32 13.67 -2.40 -29.37
C TYR A 32 15.19 -2.62 -29.40
N THR A 33 15.88 -2.14 -30.44
CA THR A 33 17.33 -2.30 -30.60
C THR A 33 18.15 -1.37 -29.72
N SER A 34 17.64 -0.18 -29.36
CA SER A 34 18.25 0.72 -28.37
C SER A 34 18.19 0.18 -26.95
N ARG A 35 17.53 -0.95 -26.74
CA ARG A 35 17.33 -1.61 -25.44
C ARG A 35 16.55 -0.78 -24.41
N GLU A 36 15.82 0.24 -24.83
CA GLU A 36 14.85 0.90 -23.97
C GLU A 36 13.93 -0.16 -23.34
N TRP A 37 13.76 -0.09 -22.02
CA TRP A 37 12.94 -1.04 -21.26
C TRP A 37 13.42 -2.50 -21.26
N ARG A 38 14.66 -2.77 -21.65
CA ARG A 38 15.20 -4.13 -21.57
C ARG A 38 15.67 -4.43 -20.15
N ILE A 39 15.00 -5.39 -19.54
CA ILE A 39 15.33 -5.86 -18.18
C ILE A 39 16.54 -6.78 -18.26
N VAL A 40 17.59 -6.50 -17.50
CA VAL A 40 18.74 -7.38 -17.31
C VAL A 40 18.49 -8.21 -16.07
N THR A 41 18.54 -9.53 -16.21
CA THR A 41 18.31 -10.46 -15.10
C THR A 41 19.41 -11.49 -15.02
N GLU A 42 19.73 -11.91 -13.79
CA GLU A 42 20.54 -13.07 -13.48
C GLU A 42 19.72 -14.09 -12.70
N THR A 43 20.00 -15.37 -12.90
CA THR A 43 19.36 -16.44 -12.14
C THR A 43 20.40 -17.17 -11.31
N ASN A 44 20.17 -17.18 -10.02
CA ASN A 44 21.03 -17.83 -9.04
C ASN A 44 20.29 -19.01 -8.40
N ARG A 45 21.04 -19.97 -7.89
CA ARG A 45 20.51 -21.15 -7.19
C ARG A 45 21.39 -21.47 -6.00
N GLU A 46 20.81 -21.54 -4.81
CA GLU A 46 21.52 -21.88 -3.58
C GLU A 46 20.86 -23.02 -2.83
N GLN A 47 21.68 -23.88 -2.21
CA GLN A 47 21.18 -24.90 -1.28
C GLN A 47 20.53 -24.21 -0.07
N LEU A 48 19.45 -24.83 0.46
CA LEU A 48 18.69 -24.23 1.55
C LEU A 48 19.50 -23.86 2.78
N PRO A 49 20.48 -24.69 3.27
CA PRO A 49 21.32 -24.29 4.40
C PRO A 49 22.17 -23.04 4.10
N ASN A 50 22.76 -22.99 2.89
CA ASN A 50 23.59 -21.84 2.49
C ASN A 50 22.75 -20.57 2.35
N PHE A 51 21.56 -20.71 1.76
CA PHE A 51 20.59 -19.62 1.64
C PHE A 51 20.19 -19.09 3.02
N PHE A 52 19.89 -19.99 3.97
CA PHE A 52 19.56 -19.62 5.34
C PHE A 52 20.72 -18.88 6.04
N GLU A 53 21.96 -19.36 5.88
CA GLU A 53 23.13 -18.66 6.43
C GLU A 53 23.36 -17.30 5.77
N ALA A 54 23.11 -17.19 4.46
CA ALA A 54 23.19 -15.91 3.74
C ALA A 54 22.13 -14.91 4.24
N LEU A 55 20.92 -15.34 4.57
CA LEU A 55 19.88 -14.49 5.14
C LEU A 55 20.27 -13.82 6.47
N LYS A 56 21.20 -14.41 7.22
CA LYS A 56 21.72 -13.83 8.48
C LYS A 56 22.71 -12.69 8.25
N ARG A 57 23.22 -12.52 7.03
CA ARG A 57 24.16 -11.45 6.71
C ARG A 57 23.44 -10.11 6.65
N PRO A 58 23.82 -9.12 7.48
CA PRO A 58 23.17 -7.81 7.45
C PRO A 58 23.24 -7.18 6.04
N GLY A 59 22.08 -6.75 5.52
CA GLY A 59 22.00 -6.05 4.25
C GLY A 59 22.16 -6.91 2.98
N TRP A 60 22.36 -8.24 3.08
CA TRP A 60 22.42 -9.10 1.90
C TRP A 60 21.07 -9.24 1.20
N MET A 61 20.03 -9.57 1.95
CA MET A 61 18.68 -9.65 1.41
C MET A 61 17.72 -9.02 2.42
N GLU A 62 17.17 -7.89 2.05
CA GLU A 62 16.27 -7.16 2.91
C GLU A 62 14.89 -7.83 2.89
N LEU A 63 14.62 -8.57 3.97
CA LEU A 63 13.29 -9.03 4.30
C LEU A 63 12.52 -7.84 4.86
N ARG A 64 11.67 -7.32 4.03
CA ARG A 64 11.00 -6.05 4.32
C ARG A 64 10.09 -6.13 5.54
N PRO A 65 9.94 -4.99 6.29
CA PRO A 65 9.18 -4.91 7.50
C PRO A 65 7.69 -5.30 7.34
N PHE A 66 7.01 -5.52 8.46
CA PHE A 66 5.61 -5.96 8.61
C PHE A 66 4.57 -5.17 7.78
N TYR A 67 4.86 -3.92 7.41
CA TYR A 67 3.94 -3.06 6.65
C TYR A 67 3.84 -3.39 5.16
N GLN A 68 4.60 -4.39 4.67
CA GLN A 68 4.52 -4.77 3.25
C GLN A 68 3.48 -5.83 2.97
N ARG A 69 3.20 -6.69 3.93
CA ARG A 69 2.16 -7.70 3.83
C ARG A 69 1.63 -8.01 5.21
N ARG A 70 0.45 -7.54 5.52
CA ARG A 70 -0.22 -7.83 6.79
C ARG A 70 -0.68 -9.29 6.88
N LEU A 71 -1.04 -9.90 5.76
CA LEU A 71 -1.36 -11.33 5.69
C LEU A 71 -0.08 -12.15 5.57
N ARG A 72 0.27 -12.86 6.63
CA ARG A 72 1.36 -13.86 6.65
C ARG A 72 0.79 -15.24 6.39
N TRP A 73 1.63 -16.12 5.82
CA TRP A 73 1.29 -17.53 5.78
C TRP A 73 1.17 -18.07 7.20
N ASP A 74 0.09 -18.79 7.46
CA ASP A 74 -0.05 -19.59 8.66
C ASP A 74 0.95 -20.75 8.68
N ALA A 75 1.09 -21.39 9.84
CA ALA A 75 2.02 -22.50 10.01
C ALA A 75 1.72 -23.69 9.06
N ALA A 76 0.46 -23.88 8.68
CA ALA A 76 0.09 -24.96 7.77
C ALA A 76 0.58 -24.69 6.34
N ARG A 77 0.43 -23.46 5.83
CA ARG A 77 0.96 -23.07 4.51
C ARG A 77 2.47 -23.09 4.47
N GLN A 78 3.14 -22.61 5.53
CA GLN A 78 4.59 -22.68 5.66
C GLN A 78 5.03 -24.15 5.65
N SER A 79 4.36 -25.04 6.38
CA SER A 79 4.65 -26.47 6.44
C SER A 79 4.48 -27.17 5.10
N LYS A 80 3.46 -26.79 4.31
CA LYS A 80 3.25 -27.31 2.95
C LYS A 80 4.42 -26.97 2.01
N LEU A 81 5.03 -25.79 2.16
CA LEU A 81 6.25 -25.46 1.42
C LEU A 81 7.41 -26.41 1.83
N ILE A 82 7.60 -26.64 3.12
CA ILE A 82 8.65 -27.56 3.61
C ILE A 82 8.38 -28.97 3.11
N GLU A 83 7.13 -29.45 3.13
CA GLU A 83 6.73 -30.74 2.56
C GLU A 83 7.07 -30.83 1.07
N SER A 84 6.91 -29.75 0.31
CA SER A 84 7.32 -29.69 -1.11
C SER A 84 8.82 -29.90 -1.27
N PHE A 85 9.66 -29.33 -0.38
CA PHE A 85 11.10 -29.61 -0.39
C PHE A 85 11.44 -31.04 0.00
N ILE A 86 10.73 -31.65 0.96
CA ILE A 86 10.90 -33.07 1.31
C ILE A 86 10.65 -33.94 0.07
N MET A 87 9.55 -33.70 -0.62
CA MET A 87 9.14 -34.46 -1.81
C MET A 87 9.89 -34.06 -3.10
N ASN A 88 10.75 -33.05 -3.05
CA ASN A 88 11.43 -32.49 -4.22
C ASN A 88 10.50 -31.94 -5.29
N ILE A 89 9.34 -31.42 -4.90
CA ILE A 89 8.43 -30.71 -5.79
C ILE A 89 9.07 -29.38 -6.18
N PRO A 90 9.08 -28.98 -7.46
CA PRO A 90 9.60 -27.69 -7.88
C PRO A 90 8.88 -26.53 -7.18
N VAL A 91 9.65 -25.66 -6.55
CA VAL A 91 9.16 -24.43 -5.93
C VAL A 91 9.43 -23.27 -6.88
N PRO A 92 8.47 -22.37 -7.13
CA PRO A 92 8.70 -21.20 -7.97
C PRO A 92 9.89 -20.38 -7.49
N PRO A 93 10.71 -19.79 -8.40
CA PRO A 93 11.86 -18.97 -8.02
C PRO A 93 11.41 -17.74 -7.24
N LEU A 94 12.30 -17.22 -6.38
CA LEU A 94 12.15 -15.90 -5.79
C LEU A 94 12.48 -14.85 -6.84
N PHE A 95 11.94 -13.64 -6.69
CA PHE A 95 12.34 -12.50 -7.48
C PHE A 95 12.85 -11.39 -6.56
N VAL A 96 14.04 -10.90 -6.88
CA VAL A 96 14.73 -9.87 -6.08
C VAL A 96 15.24 -8.76 -6.99
N TYR A 97 15.33 -7.56 -6.48
CA TYR A 97 15.93 -6.40 -7.13
C TYR A 97 17.28 -6.10 -6.47
N GLU A 98 18.32 -5.89 -7.26
CA GLU A 98 19.61 -5.43 -6.77
C GLU A 98 19.56 -3.91 -6.54
N ALA A 99 19.35 -3.53 -5.29
CA ALA A 99 19.28 -2.12 -4.90
C ALA A 99 20.67 -1.46 -4.84
N ASP A 100 21.68 -2.24 -4.48
CA ASP A 100 23.10 -1.89 -4.46
C ASP A 100 23.92 -3.15 -4.70
N LEU A 101 25.21 -3.03 -4.96
CA LEU A 101 26.07 -4.17 -5.26
C LEU A 101 25.95 -5.28 -4.21
N ALA A 102 25.49 -6.45 -4.64
CA ALA A 102 25.23 -7.61 -3.79
C ALA A 102 24.26 -7.38 -2.61
N LYS A 103 23.38 -6.37 -2.72
CA LYS A 103 22.28 -6.10 -1.78
C LYS A 103 20.95 -6.22 -2.50
N TYR A 104 20.10 -7.08 -2.01
CA TYR A 104 18.89 -7.46 -2.68
C TYR A 104 17.64 -7.04 -1.89
N GLU A 105 16.66 -6.53 -2.59
CA GLU A 105 15.30 -6.30 -2.08
C GLU A 105 14.36 -7.36 -2.63
N VAL A 106 13.60 -8.02 -1.76
CA VAL A 106 12.67 -9.06 -2.19
C VAL A 106 11.46 -8.45 -2.90
N MET A 107 11.25 -8.81 -4.16
CA MET A 107 10.08 -8.44 -4.95
C MET A 107 8.94 -9.47 -4.82
N ASP A 108 9.26 -10.75 -4.99
CA ASP A 108 8.33 -11.86 -4.76
C ASP A 108 9.01 -13.02 -4.04
N GLY A 109 8.22 -13.75 -3.24
CA GLY A 109 8.68 -14.91 -2.50
C GLY A 109 8.99 -14.65 -1.02
N GLN A 110 8.67 -13.48 -0.47
CA GLN A 110 8.91 -13.15 0.94
C GLN A 110 8.35 -14.23 1.90
N GLN A 111 7.14 -14.73 1.65
CA GLN A 111 6.54 -15.77 2.49
C GLN A 111 7.32 -17.10 2.42
N ARG A 112 7.88 -17.41 1.25
CA ARG A 112 8.76 -18.60 1.07
C ARG A 112 10.07 -18.43 1.83
N ILE A 113 10.66 -17.25 1.78
CA ILE A 113 11.88 -16.93 2.52
C ILE A 113 11.62 -17.00 4.03
N THR A 114 10.50 -16.42 4.49
CA THR A 114 10.10 -16.47 5.91
C THR A 114 9.90 -17.92 6.36
N ALA A 115 9.22 -18.74 5.58
CA ALA A 115 9.00 -20.16 5.92
C ALA A 115 10.33 -20.95 6.00
N ILE A 116 11.27 -20.71 5.09
CA ILE A 116 12.60 -21.32 5.12
C ILE A 116 13.37 -20.85 6.36
N HIS A 117 13.35 -19.53 6.65
CA HIS A 117 14.01 -18.96 7.81
C HIS A 117 13.44 -19.54 9.12
N ASP A 118 12.11 -19.52 9.30
CA ASP A 118 11.44 -20.01 10.50
C ASP A 118 11.66 -21.50 10.71
N PHE A 119 11.72 -22.27 9.62
CA PHE A 119 12.00 -23.69 9.67
C PHE A 119 13.43 -23.98 10.15
N TYR A 120 14.45 -23.41 9.54
CA TYR A 120 15.85 -23.64 9.93
C TYR A 120 16.20 -23.02 11.29
N SER A 121 15.49 -21.94 11.70
CA SER A 121 15.59 -21.34 13.05
C SER A 121 14.87 -22.14 14.12
N ASN A 122 14.17 -23.24 13.79
CA ASN A 122 13.32 -24.02 14.67
C ASN A 122 12.11 -23.26 15.24
N GLN A 123 11.73 -22.15 14.62
CA GLN A 123 10.52 -21.41 15.00
C GLN A 123 9.26 -22.03 14.39
N LEU A 124 9.36 -22.61 13.18
CA LEU A 124 8.25 -23.33 12.55
C LEU A 124 8.16 -24.75 13.12
N ARG A 125 7.01 -25.07 13.70
CA ARG A 125 6.58 -26.42 14.03
C ARG A 125 5.70 -26.90 12.89
N LEU A 126 6.12 -27.97 12.19
CA LEU A 126 5.38 -28.53 11.06
C LEU A 126 3.96 -28.95 11.49
N THR A 127 2.98 -28.59 10.67
CA THR A 127 1.58 -28.90 10.92
C THR A 127 0.80 -29.02 9.61
N GLY A 128 -0.24 -29.84 9.60
CA GLY A 128 -1.11 -30.02 8.42
C GLY A 128 -0.41 -30.66 7.23
N LEU A 129 0.65 -31.45 7.46
CA LEU A 129 1.30 -32.25 6.42
C LEU A 129 0.38 -33.39 5.99
N GLU A 130 0.21 -33.53 4.68
CA GLU A 130 -0.69 -34.52 4.06
C GLU A 130 0.04 -35.79 3.65
N GLN A 131 1.25 -35.66 3.12
CA GLN A 131 2.05 -36.78 2.61
C GLN A 131 3.01 -37.35 3.66
N TRP A 132 3.40 -36.52 4.64
CA TRP A 132 4.30 -36.87 5.73
C TRP A 132 3.71 -36.51 7.10
N PRO A 133 2.51 -37.06 7.45
CA PRO A 133 1.82 -36.71 8.71
C PRO A 133 2.66 -37.05 9.96
N GLU A 134 3.59 -38.01 9.88
CA GLU A 134 4.49 -38.43 10.96
C GLU A 134 5.50 -37.32 11.35
N LEU A 135 5.69 -36.33 10.48
CA LEU A 135 6.55 -35.17 10.75
C LEU A 135 5.80 -33.99 11.38
N ASN A 136 4.48 -34.08 11.52
CA ASN A 136 3.71 -33.06 12.25
C ASN A 136 4.23 -32.92 13.68
N ASN A 137 4.19 -31.70 14.19
CA ASN A 137 4.72 -31.28 15.49
C ASN A 137 6.25 -31.32 15.63
N ARG A 138 7.00 -31.62 14.57
CA ARG A 138 8.48 -31.56 14.59
C ARG A 138 8.98 -30.20 14.10
N THR A 139 10.11 -29.79 14.63
CA THR A 139 10.94 -28.67 14.13
C THR A 139 12.12 -29.25 13.35
N TYR A 140 12.84 -28.43 12.60
CA TYR A 140 14.01 -28.87 11.83
C TYR A 140 15.02 -29.70 12.66
N SER A 141 15.36 -29.23 13.88
CA SER A 141 16.30 -29.97 14.75
C SER A 141 15.80 -31.36 15.16
N LYS A 142 14.50 -31.58 15.20
CA LYS A 142 13.83 -32.82 15.63
C LYS A 142 13.46 -33.74 14.47
N LEU A 143 13.87 -33.42 13.23
CA LEU A 143 13.65 -34.32 12.10
C LEU A 143 14.59 -35.52 12.12
N PRO A 144 14.18 -36.67 11.54
CA PRO A 144 15.08 -37.79 11.28
C PRO A 144 16.27 -37.40 10.41
N SER A 145 17.44 -38.02 10.63
CA SER A 145 18.69 -37.65 9.97
C SER A 145 18.63 -37.66 8.44
N GLU A 146 17.99 -38.68 7.88
CA GLU A 146 17.88 -38.84 6.42
C GLU A 146 16.95 -37.77 5.80
N ILE A 147 15.87 -37.41 6.49
CA ILE A 147 14.98 -36.32 6.07
C ILE A 147 15.75 -34.98 6.10
N LYS A 148 16.54 -34.71 7.15
CA LYS A 148 17.43 -33.53 7.21
C LYS A 148 18.38 -33.49 6.02
N LYS A 149 19.16 -34.54 5.80
CA LYS A 149 20.09 -34.63 4.68
C LYS A 149 19.36 -34.42 3.33
N GLY A 150 18.14 -34.98 3.22
CA GLY A 150 17.31 -34.83 2.04
C GLY A 150 16.94 -33.36 1.76
N ILE A 151 16.44 -32.65 2.78
CA ILE A 151 16.08 -31.21 2.68
C ILE A 151 17.32 -30.36 2.44
N ASP A 152 18.42 -30.61 3.14
CA ASP A 152 19.66 -29.83 3.03
C ASP A 152 20.30 -29.88 1.63
N ARG A 153 19.97 -30.92 0.85
CA ARG A 153 20.37 -31.02 -0.56
C ARG A 153 19.47 -30.19 -1.50
N ARG A 154 18.31 -29.73 -1.02
CA ARG A 154 17.41 -28.93 -1.85
C ARG A 154 17.96 -27.52 -2.02
N ALA A 155 17.55 -26.89 -3.10
CA ALA A 155 17.96 -25.54 -3.43
C ALA A 155 16.74 -24.68 -3.74
N ILE A 156 16.88 -23.39 -3.45
CA ILE A 156 15.97 -22.34 -3.92
C ILE A 156 16.63 -21.56 -5.05
N SER A 157 15.87 -21.31 -6.10
CA SER A 157 16.32 -20.44 -7.19
C SER A 157 15.79 -19.02 -6.97
N TYR A 158 16.57 -18.01 -7.35
CA TYR A 158 16.11 -16.63 -7.35
C TYR A 158 16.62 -15.91 -8.60
N THR A 159 15.73 -15.10 -9.18
CA THR A 159 16.03 -14.23 -10.32
C THR A 159 16.27 -12.83 -9.80
N VAL A 160 17.44 -12.28 -10.11
CA VAL A 160 17.85 -10.92 -9.75
C VAL A 160 17.53 -9.99 -10.90
N LEU A 161 16.76 -8.94 -10.63
CA LEU A 161 16.60 -7.80 -11.52
C LEU A 161 17.74 -6.84 -11.22
N LEU A 162 18.67 -6.68 -12.17
CA LEU A 162 19.86 -5.86 -11.99
C LEU A 162 19.55 -4.37 -12.08
N LYS A 163 20.21 -3.57 -11.27
CA LYS A 163 20.12 -2.11 -11.23
C LYS A 163 20.43 -1.46 -12.58
N GLU A 164 21.29 -2.07 -13.37
CA GLU A 164 21.70 -1.63 -14.71
C GLU A 164 20.54 -1.65 -15.75
N SER A 165 19.39 -2.20 -15.38
CA SER A 165 18.20 -2.22 -16.24
C SER A 165 17.62 -0.83 -16.52
N ALA A 166 18.04 0.22 -15.81
CA ALA A 166 17.60 1.60 -16.01
C ALA A 166 18.69 2.59 -15.58
N GLU A 167 18.79 3.71 -16.30
CA GLU A 167 19.84 4.71 -16.08
C GLU A 167 19.50 5.67 -14.93
N THR A 168 18.23 6.05 -14.82
CA THR A 168 17.77 6.99 -13.80
C THR A 168 17.03 6.30 -12.64
N THR A 169 17.05 6.91 -11.48
CA THR A 169 16.29 6.43 -10.31
C THR A 169 14.77 6.39 -10.57
N GLU A 170 14.27 7.27 -11.42
CA GLU A 170 12.85 7.30 -11.78
C GLU A 170 12.50 6.12 -12.70
N GLU A 171 13.33 5.84 -13.71
CA GLU A 171 13.18 4.66 -14.57
C GLU A 171 13.30 3.36 -13.79
N GLN A 172 14.28 3.25 -12.88
CA GLN A 172 14.42 2.10 -11.99
C GLN A 172 13.14 1.85 -11.19
N THR A 173 12.50 2.91 -10.71
CA THR A 173 11.25 2.80 -9.94
C THR A 173 10.09 2.35 -10.82
N LEU A 174 9.95 2.91 -12.02
CA LEU A 174 8.92 2.51 -12.99
C LEU A 174 9.12 1.07 -13.47
N LEU A 175 10.37 0.67 -13.71
CA LEU A 175 10.70 -0.68 -14.11
C LEU A 175 10.37 -1.69 -13.01
N ARG A 176 10.71 -1.37 -11.75
CA ARG A 176 10.35 -2.17 -10.58
C ARG A 176 8.84 -2.33 -10.46
N GLN A 177 8.08 -1.25 -10.66
CA GLN A 177 6.62 -1.29 -10.65
C GLN A 177 6.10 -2.22 -11.73
N LEU A 178 6.57 -2.07 -12.96
CA LEU A 178 6.16 -2.90 -14.10
C LEU A 178 6.42 -4.39 -13.82
N VAL A 179 7.63 -4.72 -13.38
CA VAL A 179 8.00 -6.11 -13.07
C VAL A 179 7.15 -6.66 -11.94
N PHE A 180 6.96 -5.87 -10.87
CA PHE A 180 6.16 -6.27 -9.72
C PHE A 180 4.69 -6.54 -10.10
N GLU A 181 4.08 -5.66 -10.90
CA GLU A 181 2.73 -5.84 -11.41
C GLU A 181 2.60 -7.10 -12.27
N ARG A 182 3.60 -7.39 -13.13
CA ARG A 182 3.63 -8.58 -13.98
C ARG A 182 3.81 -9.87 -13.18
N LEU A 183 4.70 -9.90 -12.20
CA LEU A 183 4.90 -11.04 -11.31
C LEU A 183 3.67 -11.34 -10.47
N ASN A 184 2.93 -10.31 -10.08
CA ASN A 184 1.73 -10.43 -9.25
C ASN A 184 0.50 -11.01 -10.02
N THR A 185 0.63 -11.31 -11.30
CA THR A 185 -0.45 -11.92 -12.10
C THR A 185 -0.65 -13.42 -11.83
N GLY A 186 0.29 -14.06 -11.14
CA GLY A 186 0.24 -15.49 -10.78
C GLY A 186 0.19 -15.71 -9.26
N GLY A 187 -0.80 -16.45 -8.75
CA GLY A 187 -0.91 -16.76 -7.33
C GLY A 187 -1.82 -15.83 -6.51
N VAL A 188 -1.50 -15.59 -5.24
CA VAL A 188 -2.26 -14.65 -4.39
C VAL A 188 -1.86 -13.23 -4.75
N GLN A 189 -2.75 -12.54 -5.45
CA GLN A 189 -2.51 -11.17 -5.91
C GLN A 189 -2.36 -10.21 -4.71
N LEU A 190 -1.33 -9.36 -4.79
CA LEU A 190 -1.16 -8.24 -3.88
C LEU A 190 -2.16 -7.12 -4.21
N ALA A 191 -2.67 -6.46 -3.20
CA ALA A 191 -3.46 -5.25 -3.39
C ALA A 191 -2.56 -4.12 -3.93
N LYS A 192 -3.17 -3.16 -4.63
CA LYS A 192 -2.40 -2.04 -5.24
C LYS A 192 -1.58 -1.26 -4.19
N GLN A 193 -2.10 -1.08 -2.98
CA GLN A 193 -1.35 -0.40 -1.93
C GLN A 193 -0.18 -1.24 -1.39
N GLU A 194 -0.31 -2.56 -1.33
CA GLU A 194 0.83 -3.43 -0.99
C GLU A 194 1.97 -3.27 -2.02
N ILE A 195 1.61 -3.17 -3.31
CA ILE A 195 2.58 -2.91 -4.39
C ILE A 195 3.25 -1.55 -4.20
N ARG A 196 2.49 -0.48 -3.92
CA ARG A 196 3.04 0.86 -3.66
C ARG A 196 4.03 0.85 -2.51
N ASN A 197 3.69 0.19 -1.41
CA ASN A 197 4.56 0.08 -0.25
C ASN A 197 5.88 -0.64 -0.57
N CYS A 198 5.84 -1.56 -1.52
CA CYS A 198 7.04 -2.25 -1.98
C CYS A 198 7.96 -1.35 -2.82
N ILE A 199 7.39 -0.45 -3.61
CA ILE A 199 8.12 0.33 -4.62
C ILE A 199 8.55 1.68 -4.07
N TYR A 200 7.66 2.37 -3.36
CA TYR A 200 7.86 3.74 -2.89
C TYR A 200 8.18 3.77 -1.40
N GLN A 201 9.36 3.29 -1.05
CA GLN A 201 9.85 3.35 0.33
C GLN A 201 10.32 4.76 0.68
N GLY A 202 10.28 5.08 1.97
CA GLY A 202 10.74 6.35 2.50
C GLY A 202 9.83 6.88 3.60
N GLU A 203 10.20 8.03 4.12
CA GLU A 203 9.53 8.68 5.25
C GLU A 203 8.06 9.01 4.98
N PHE A 204 7.74 9.44 3.74
CA PHE A 204 6.35 9.70 3.37
C PHE A 204 5.49 8.43 3.46
N ASN A 205 5.98 7.29 2.92
CA ASN A 205 5.25 6.03 3.03
C ASN A 205 5.09 5.58 4.49
N SER A 206 6.13 5.72 5.31
CA SER A 206 6.08 5.41 6.74
C SER A 206 5.05 6.28 7.47
N MET A 207 4.96 7.57 7.13
CA MET A 207 3.94 8.48 7.65
C MET A 207 2.52 8.03 7.32
N LEU A 208 2.26 7.51 6.11
CA LEU A 208 0.92 7.01 5.76
C LEU A 208 0.46 5.89 6.71
N PHE A 209 1.36 4.97 7.08
CA PHE A 209 1.07 3.93 8.07
C PHE A 209 0.82 4.50 9.47
N GLU A 210 1.62 5.46 9.88
CA GLU A 210 1.44 6.17 11.15
C GLU A 210 0.05 6.82 11.21
N LEU A 211 -0.32 7.59 10.18
CA LEU A 211 -1.59 8.29 10.12
C LEU A 211 -2.81 7.35 10.09
N ALA A 212 -2.69 6.17 9.48
CA ALA A 212 -3.72 5.15 9.52
C ALA A 212 -3.96 4.54 10.92
N THR A 213 -3.09 4.82 11.89
CA THR A 213 -3.28 4.41 13.29
C THR A 213 -4.00 5.45 14.14
N HIS A 214 -4.30 6.63 13.59
CA HIS A 214 -4.94 7.72 14.34
C HIS A 214 -6.30 7.27 14.93
N PRO A 215 -6.58 7.55 16.22
CA PRO A 215 -7.79 7.06 16.89
C PRO A 215 -9.09 7.40 16.13
N ALA A 216 -9.31 8.68 15.80
CA ALA A 216 -10.50 9.12 15.07
C ALA A 216 -10.61 8.49 13.67
N PHE A 217 -9.48 8.22 12.99
CA PHE A 217 -9.49 7.51 11.71
C PHE A 217 -9.93 6.05 11.90
N ARG A 218 -9.37 5.34 12.87
CA ARG A 218 -9.73 3.94 13.14
C ARG A 218 -11.18 3.78 13.59
N GLU A 219 -11.64 4.66 14.47
CA GLU A 219 -13.03 4.69 14.92
C GLU A 219 -14.00 4.86 13.74
N ALA A 220 -13.77 5.86 12.89
CA ALA A 220 -14.60 6.11 11.72
C ALA A 220 -14.65 4.92 10.72
N TRP A 221 -13.59 4.11 10.64
CA TRP A 221 -13.53 2.93 9.78
C TRP A 221 -13.83 1.62 10.49
N GLY A 222 -14.29 1.67 11.75
CA GLY A 222 -14.63 0.48 12.54
C GLY A 222 -13.44 -0.43 12.86
N LEU A 223 -12.22 0.13 12.92
CA LEU A 223 -11.01 -0.60 13.32
C LEU A 223 -10.79 -0.47 14.83
N PRO A 224 -10.27 -1.52 15.49
CA PRO A 224 -9.85 -1.42 16.90
C PRO A 224 -8.81 -0.33 17.12
N ALA A 225 -8.75 0.21 18.34
CA ALA A 225 -7.69 1.14 18.72
C ALA A 225 -6.30 0.51 18.51
N PHE A 226 -5.34 1.32 18.05
CA PHE A 226 -3.99 0.85 17.77
C PHE A 226 -3.26 0.43 19.06
N SER A 227 -2.51 -0.66 18.96
CA SER A 227 -1.52 -1.06 19.97
C SER A 227 -0.18 -1.39 19.32
N GLU A 228 0.94 -1.11 20.01
CA GLU A 228 2.28 -1.40 19.47
C GLU A 228 2.49 -2.89 19.17
N SER A 229 1.83 -3.79 19.89
CA SER A 229 1.88 -5.22 19.63
C SER A 229 1.34 -5.61 18.24
N GLU A 230 0.44 -4.79 17.69
CA GLU A 230 -0.12 -4.99 16.34
C GLU A 230 0.95 -4.97 15.24
N ARG A 231 2.03 -4.21 15.42
CA ARG A 231 3.14 -4.14 14.46
C ARG A 231 3.83 -5.49 14.27
N ILE A 232 3.84 -6.32 15.29
CA ILE A 232 4.52 -7.63 15.29
C ILE A 232 3.51 -8.75 15.08
N ASN A 233 2.37 -8.68 15.78
CA ASN A 233 1.34 -9.71 15.78
C ASN A 233 -0.06 -9.07 15.74
N PRO A 234 -0.57 -8.71 14.56
CA PRO A 234 -1.90 -8.13 14.43
C PRO A 234 -2.97 -9.13 14.91
N PRO A 235 -3.95 -8.70 15.70
CA PRO A 235 -5.04 -9.58 16.14
C PRO A 235 -5.92 -10.02 14.97
N ASN A 236 -6.55 -11.20 15.10
CA ASN A 236 -7.38 -11.80 14.03
C ASN A 236 -8.49 -10.86 13.53
N ILE A 237 -9.11 -10.09 14.42
CA ILE A 237 -10.14 -9.12 14.03
C ILE A 237 -9.64 -8.10 12.99
N LEU A 238 -8.37 -7.74 13.02
CA LEU A 238 -7.74 -6.88 12.00
C LEU A 238 -7.42 -7.67 10.73
N LEU A 239 -6.89 -8.88 10.86
CA LEU A 239 -6.54 -9.72 9.71
C LEU A 239 -7.77 -10.16 8.91
N ASP A 240 -8.91 -10.34 9.57
CA ASP A 240 -10.21 -10.67 8.95
C ASP A 240 -10.83 -9.46 8.26
N SER A 241 -10.44 -8.23 8.65
CA SER A 241 -10.88 -7.01 7.98
C SER A 241 -10.18 -6.85 6.62
N ALA A 242 -10.93 -6.91 5.52
CA ALA A 242 -10.38 -6.64 4.18
C ALA A 242 -9.85 -5.21 4.04
N PHE A 243 -10.38 -4.27 4.81
CA PHE A 243 -9.93 -2.87 4.82
C PHE A 243 -8.51 -2.76 5.39
N TYR A 244 -8.22 -3.47 6.47
CA TYR A 244 -6.89 -3.54 7.06
C TYR A 244 -5.97 -4.49 6.29
N SER A 245 -6.37 -5.73 6.06
CA SER A 245 -5.50 -6.78 5.51
C SER A 245 -5.00 -6.50 4.10
N LYS A 246 -5.77 -5.75 3.29
CA LYS A 246 -5.38 -5.28 1.95
C LYS A 246 -4.76 -3.87 1.94
N MET A 247 -4.44 -3.32 3.13
CA MET A 247 -3.88 -1.97 3.28
C MET A 247 -4.74 -0.85 2.66
N THR A 248 -6.05 -1.05 2.59
CA THR A 248 -6.98 -0.02 2.08
C THR A 248 -7.02 1.20 3.00
N ASP A 249 -6.80 1.02 4.30
CA ASP A 249 -6.65 2.10 5.28
C ASP A 249 -5.49 3.03 4.93
N VAL A 250 -4.34 2.50 4.56
CA VAL A 250 -3.17 3.27 4.11
C VAL A 250 -3.45 3.94 2.75
N GLU A 251 -4.14 3.23 1.81
CA GLU A 251 -4.56 3.83 0.54
C GLU A 251 -5.50 5.02 0.75
N VAL A 252 -6.42 4.93 1.69
CA VAL A 252 -7.36 6.02 2.01
C VAL A 252 -6.62 7.24 2.55
N VAL A 253 -5.63 7.06 3.42
CA VAL A 253 -4.76 8.17 3.85
C VAL A 253 -4.01 8.79 2.67
N LEU A 254 -3.45 7.98 1.77
CA LEU A 254 -2.77 8.46 0.57
C LEU A 254 -3.73 9.25 -0.34
N ARG A 255 -5.00 8.81 -0.48
CA ARG A 255 -6.03 9.52 -1.26
C ARG A 255 -6.22 10.95 -0.76
N PHE A 256 -6.24 11.17 0.54
CA PHE A 256 -6.34 12.51 1.11
C PHE A 256 -5.27 13.44 0.56
N PHE A 257 -4.00 13.06 0.63
CA PHE A 257 -2.91 13.89 0.13
C PHE A 257 -2.97 14.09 -1.39
N ALA A 258 -3.17 13.03 -2.14
CA ALA A 258 -3.22 13.10 -3.60
C ALA A 258 -4.40 13.94 -4.10
N LEU A 259 -5.59 13.79 -3.53
CA LEU A 259 -6.81 14.46 -4.00
C LEU A 259 -6.90 15.93 -3.61
N ARG A 260 -6.05 16.42 -2.72
CA ARG A 260 -5.85 17.88 -2.55
C ARG A 260 -5.33 18.53 -3.84
N HIS A 261 -4.74 17.73 -4.73
CA HIS A 261 -4.28 18.11 -6.07
C HIS A 261 -5.21 17.58 -7.18
N ALA A 262 -6.51 17.50 -6.93
CA ALA A 262 -7.47 16.91 -7.86
C ALA A 262 -7.51 17.61 -9.24
N ASP A 263 -7.06 18.87 -9.35
CA ASP A 263 -6.91 19.57 -10.63
C ASP A 263 -5.86 18.89 -11.55
N HIS A 264 -4.88 18.21 -10.96
CA HIS A 264 -3.86 17.43 -11.66
C HIS A 264 -4.23 15.95 -11.84
N TYR A 265 -5.47 15.55 -11.48
CA TYR A 265 -5.92 14.17 -11.57
C TYR A 265 -5.84 13.63 -12.99
N GLN A 266 -5.14 12.51 -13.15
CA GLN A 266 -4.92 11.83 -14.43
C GLN A 266 -4.68 10.32 -14.22
N ARG A 267 -4.75 9.52 -15.28
CA ARG A 267 -4.49 8.07 -15.26
C ARG A 267 -5.45 7.27 -14.36
N GLY A 268 -6.62 7.82 -14.04
CA GLY A 268 -7.54 7.21 -13.08
C GLY A 268 -7.01 7.22 -11.64
N MET A 269 -7.81 6.78 -10.67
CA MET A 269 -7.46 6.85 -9.24
C MET A 269 -6.13 6.14 -8.95
N GLN A 270 -5.96 4.90 -9.40
CA GLN A 270 -4.77 4.13 -9.08
C GLN A 270 -3.50 4.75 -9.68
N GLY A 271 -3.54 5.14 -10.96
CA GLY A 271 -2.40 5.79 -11.61
C GLY A 271 -2.08 7.18 -11.04
N PHE A 272 -3.09 7.89 -10.52
CA PHE A 272 -2.88 9.18 -9.86
C PHE A 272 -2.18 9.01 -8.50
N LEU A 273 -2.58 8.01 -7.72
CA LEU A 273 -1.92 7.67 -6.46
C LEU A 273 -0.47 7.20 -6.68
N ASP A 274 -0.21 6.41 -7.73
CA ASP A 274 1.15 5.99 -8.10
C ASP A 274 2.00 7.20 -8.47
N LEU A 275 1.46 8.13 -9.25
CA LEU A 275 2.15 9.35 -9.64
C LEU A 275 2.46 10.27 -8.43
N TYR A 276 1.51 10.38 -7.49
CA TYR A 276 1.74 11.15 -6.27
C TYR A 276 2.87 10.52 -5.44
N MET A 277 2.84 9.19 -5.22
CA MET A 277 3.89 8.47 -4.49
C MET A 277 5.27 8.64 -5.13
N LEU A 278 5.35 8.57 -6.46
CA LEU A 278 6.61 8.78 -7.20
C LEU A 278 7.18 10.17 -6.93
N ARG A 279 6.35 11.20 -6.96
CA ARG A 279 6.75 12.60 -6.74
C ARG A 279 7.05 12.89 -5.27
N ALA A 280 6.31 12.31 -4.35
CA ALA A 280 6.51 12.42 -2.91
C ALA A 280 7.88 11.90 -2.41
N ARG A 281 8.61 11.15 -3.23
CA ARG A 281 10.02 10.77 -2.93
C ARG A 281 10.95 11.97 -2.74
N ARG A 282 10.57 13.14 -3.22
CA ARG A 282 11.36 14.39 -3.10
C ARG A 282 10.97 15.21 -1.87
N PHE A 283 9.99 14.76 -1.09
CA PHE A 283 9.57 15.48 0.11
C PHE A 283 10.68 15.48 1.15
N THR A 284 10.90 16.63 1.73
CA THR A 284 11.83 16.84 2.84
C THR A 284 11.19 16.42 4.17
N VAL A 285 11.98 16.32 5.21
CA VAL A 285 11.47 16.05 6.58
C VAL A 285 10.47 17.14 7.02
N ASP A 286 10.71 18.39 6.64
CA ASP A 286 9.82 19.50 6.97
C ASP A 286 8.48 19.39 6.21
N ASP A 287 8.51 19.01 4.92
CA ASP A 287 7.30 18.74 4.15
C ASP A 287 6.46 17.64 4.81
N ILE A 288 7.10 16.54 5.22
CA ILE A 288 6.44 15.40 5.87
C ILE A 288 5.84 15.82 7.22
N SER A 289 6.56 16.63 8.01
CA SER A 289 6.06 17.17 9.27
C SER A 289 4.83 18.08 9.07
N HIS A 290 4.87 18.91 8.03
CA HIS A 290 3.73 19.75 7.64
C HIS A 290 2.52 18.91 7.25
N LEU A 291 2.70 17.89 6.39
CA LEU A 291 1.63 17.01 5.94
C LEU A 291 1.02 16.20 7.09
N ARG A 292 1.85 15.72 8.01
CA ARG A 292 1.40 15.04 9.24
C ARG A 292 0.48 15.96 10.07
N THR A 293 0.92 17.18 10.32
CA THR A 293 0.16 18.18 11.09
C THR A 293 -1.16 18.49 10.41
N LEU A 294 -1.14 18.67 9.09
CA LEU A 294 -2.32 18.93 8.29
C LEU A 294 -3.36 17.79 8.39
N PHE A 295 -2.91 16.54 8.30
CA PHE A 295 -3.82 15.39 8.45
C PHE A 295 -4.45 15.36 9.84
N TYR A 296 -3.65 15.54 10.89
CA TYR A 296 -4.15 15.53 12.26
C TYR A 296 -5.19 16.62 12.50
N GLN A 297 -4.89 17.85 12.10
CA GLN A 297 -5.84 18.95 12.25
C GLN A 297 -7.14 18.70 11.48
N THR A 298 -7.04 18.12 10.30
CA THR A 298 -8.20 17.84 9.45
C THR A 298 -9.08 16.72 10.02
N ILE A 299 -8.46 15.60 10.44
CA ILE A 299 -9.23 14.44 10.96
C ILE A 299 -9.86 14.78 12.32
N GLU A 300 -9.17 15.54 13.17
CA GLU A 300 -9.71 15.98 14.46
C GLU A 300 -10.89 16.94 14.28
N LEU A 301 -10.79 17.89 13.34
CA LEU A 301 -11.92 18.75 12.99
C LEU A 301 -13.10 17.92 12.47
N GLY A 302 -12.86 16.96 11.59
CA GLY A 302 -13.89 16.03 11.12
C GLY A 302 -14.56 15.28 12.26
N HIS A 303 -13.76 14.74 13.19
CA HIS A 303 -14.27 14.03 14.36
C HIS A 303 -15.07 14.96 15.32
N GLN A 304 -14.62 16.20 15.55
CA GLN A 304 -15.36 17.19 16.34
C GLN A 304 -16.74 17.50 15.74
N ILE A 305 -16.84 17.53 14.41
CA ILE A 305 -18.10 17.83 13.71
C ILE A 305 -19.03 16.61 13.70
N TYR A 306 -18.54 15.45 13.27
CA TYR A 306 -19.38 14.28 12.96
C TYR A 306 -19.38 13.22 14.07
N GLY A 307 -18.34 13.16 14.93
CA GLY A 307 -18.18 12.07 15.92
C GLY A 307 -18.12 10.71 15.22
N ASP A 308 -18.89 9.76 15.74
CA ASP A 308 -19.00 8.37 15.25
C ASP A 308 -19.58 8.27 13.83
N LEU A 309 -20.14 9.36 13.30
CA LEU A 309 -20.71 9.43 11.95
C LEU A 309 -19.69 9.89 10.89
N LEU A 310 -18.46 10.10 11.30
CA LEU A 310 -17.41 10.56 10.38
C LEU A 310 -17.25 9.59 9.21
N PHE A 311 -17.35 10.12 7.98
CA PHE A 311 -17.32 9.40 6.70
C PHE A 311 -18.50 8.45 6.41
N HIS A 312 -19.52 8.43 7.25
CA HIS A 312 -20.75 7.67 7.01
C HIS A 312 -21.68 8.48 6.11
N PRO A 313 -22.11 7.95 4.95
CA PRO A 313 -23.05 8.67 4.07
C PRO A 313 -24.45 8.76 4.67
N TRP A 314 -25.17 9.82 4.32
CA TRP A 314 -26.58 9.93 4.63
C TRP A 314 -27.41 9.15 3.61
N ASN A 315 -28.27 8.22 4.10
CA ASN A 315 -29.22 7.50 3.27
C ASN A 315 -30.56 8.28 3.25
N VAL A 316 -30.80 8.93 2.13
CA VAL A 316 -32.01 9.77 1.95
C VAL A 316 -33.30 8.95 2.02
N LYS A 317 -33.27 7.70 1.52
CA LYS A 317 -34.47 6.84 1.49
C LYS A 317 -34.86 6.36 2.89
N ASP A 318 -33.88 5.94 3.67
CA ASP A 318 -34.08 5.39 5.00
C ASP A 318 -34.02 6.46 6.11
N ILE A 319 -33.71 7.72 5.75
CA ILE A 319 -33.56 8.87 6.67
C ILE A 319 -32.63 8.55 7.84
N LYS A 320 -31.48 7.93 7.53
CA LYS A 320 -30.46 7.55 8.52
C LYS A 320 -29.05 7.63 7.94
N TRP A 321 -28.06 7.68 8.81
CA TRP A 321 -26.67 7.49 8.41
C TRP A 321 -26.41 6.02 8.13
N GLU A 322 -25.60 5.73 7.09
CA GLU A 322 -25.18 4.36 6.80
C GLU A 322 -24.32 3.80 7.93
N GLY A 323 -24.34 2.47 8.09
CA GLY A 323 -23.59 1.79 9.15
C GLY A 323 -22.10 1.65 8.86
N SER A 324 -21.58 2.19 7.74
CA SER A 324 -20.18 2.06 7.35
C SER A 324 -19.66 3.29 6.60
N ALA A 325 -18.43 3.66 6.86
CA ALA A 325 -17.71 4.73 6.17
C ALA A 325 -17.52 4.42 4.68
N GLN A 326 -17.54 5.47 3.84
CA GLN A 326 -17.38 5.38 2.39
C GLN A 326 -16.22 6.25 1.90
N ARG A 327 -15.36 5.66 1.03
CA ARG A 327 -14.15 6.33 0.53
C ARG A 327 -14.45 7.62 -0.23
N ALA A 328 -15.51 7.66 -1.03
CA ALA A 328 -15.84 8.85 -1.79
C ALA A 328 -16.31 10.01 -0.89
N PHE A 329 -17.00 9.68 0.20
CA PHE A 329 -17.38 10.68 1.20
C PHE A 329 -16.17 11.12 2.03
N PHE A 330 -15.28 10.20 2.39
CA PHE A 330 -13.99 10.53 2.98
C PHE A 330 -13.19 11.54 2.12
N ASP A 331 -13.10 11.31 0.80
CA ASP A 331 -12.40 12.22 -0.11
C ASP A 331 -12.97 13.66 -0.02
N ALA A 332 -14.30 13.79 -0.09
CA ALA A 332 -14.96 15.09 -0.03
C ALA A 332 -14.75 15.78 1.33
N VAL A 333 -14.99 15.05 2.42
CA VAL A 333 -14.89 15.57 3.79
C VAL A 333 -13.45 16.01 4.10
N MET A 334 -12.48 15.11 3.93
CA MET A 334 -11.10 15.41 4.32
C MET A 334 -10.48 16.51 3.46
N VAL A 335 -10.67 16.47 2.14
CA VAL A 335 -10.14 17.53 1.28
C VAL A 335 -10.85 18.86 1.55
N GLY A 336 -12.18 18.88 1.63
CA GLY A 336 -12.94 20.08 1.94
C GLY A 336 -12.57 20.69 3.29
N LEU A 337 -12.47 19.89 4.36
CA LEU A 337 -12.04 20.38 5.67
C LEU A 337 -10.61 20.93 5.65
N SER A 338 -9.67 20.27 4.92
CA SER A 338 -8.29 20.74 4.81
C SER A 338 -8.16 22.13 4.17
N HIS A 339 -9.05 22.48 3.25
CA HIS A 339 -9.12 23.81 2.64
C HIS A 339 -9.68 24.87 3.60
N ASN A 340 -10.47 24.45 4.59
CA ASN A 340 -11.18 25.34 5.51
C ASN A 340 -10.64 25.32 6.95
N LEU A 341 -9.41 24.88 7.18
CA LEU A 341 -8.80 24.82 8.53
C LEU A 341 -8.67 26.19 9.20
N SER A 342 -8.56 27.29 8.43
CA SER A 342 -8.60 28.65 8.97
C SER A 342 -9.93 28.98 9.68
N HIS A 343 -11.00 28.27 9.31
CA HIS A 343 -12.35 28.42 9.89
C HIS A 343 -12.72 27.28 10.84
N SER A 344 -11.75 26.47 11.29
CA SER A 344 -11.98 25.27 12.11
C SER A 344 -12.85 25.52 13.33
N SER A 345 -12.58 26.59 14.09
CA SER A 345 -13.37 26.97 15.28
C SER A 345 -14.82 27.32 14.91
N THR A 346 -15.04 28.03 13.79
CA THR A 346 -16.37 28.39 13.33
C THR A 346 -17.16 27.17 12.92
N LEU A 347 -16.54 26.25 12.14
CA LEU A 347 -17.16 25.02 11.67
C LEU A 347 -17.47 24.06 12.83
N ALA A 348 -16.57 23.90 13.80
CA ALA A 348 -16.79 23.11 14.99
C ALA A 348 -17.95 23.64 15.85
N ASN A 349 -18.03 24.97 16.05
CA ASN A 349 -19.11 25.60 16.79
C ASN A 349 -20.47 25.49 16.04
N ARG A 350 -20.46 25.43 14.72
CA ARG A 350 -21.64 25.27 13.86
C ARG A 350 -21.85 23.81 13.39
N ARG A 351 -21.38 22.82 14.18
CA ARG A 351 -21.45 21.40 13.80
C ARG A 351 -22.83 20.94 13.31
N THR A 352 -23.91 21.38 13.98
CA THR A 352 -25.27 21.02 13.58
C THR A 352 -25.58 21.54 12.18
N ALA A 353 -25.23 22.78 11.87
CA ALA A 353 -25.44 23.35 10.54
C ALA A 353 -24.63 22.59 9.47
N VAL A 354 -23.39 22.18 9.78
CA VAL A 354 -22.57 21.35 8.86
C VAL A 354 -23.21 20.00 8.63
N ILE A 355 -23.70 19.33 9.67
CA ILE A 355 -24.39 18.02 9.56
C ILE A 355 -25.66 18.14 8.73
N ASP A 356 -26.49 19.16 8.97
CA ASP A 356 -27.75 19.34 8.24
C ASP A 356 -27.49 19.73 6.77
N ALA A 357 -26.51 20.58 6.51
CA ALA A 357 -26.10 20.90 5.15
C ALA A 357 -25.50 19.69 4.42
N THR A 358 -24.81 18.81 5.13
CA THR A 358 -24.31 17.54 4.58
C THR A 358 -25.48 16.63 4.15
N LYS A 359 -26.52 16.46 4.99
CA LYS A 359 -27.71 15.69 4.61
C LYS A 359 -28.35 16.25 3.34
N LYS A 360 -28.45 17.59 3.26
CA LYS A 360 -28.99 18.27 2.09
C LYS A 360 -28.15 18.01 0.83
N LEU A 361 -26.82 17.96 0.92
CA LEU A 361 -25.99 17.56 -0.22
C LEU A 361 -26.32 16.15 -0.73
N PHE A 362 -26.59 15.19 0.14
CA PHE A 362 -27.03 13.85 -0.28
C PHE A 362 -28.44 13.86 -0.91
N GLU A 363 -29.34 14.75 -0.46
CA GLU A 363 -30.66 14.92 -1.03
C GLU A 363 -30.61 15.59 -2.42
N ASP A 364 -29.77 16.62 -2.57
CA ASP A 364 -29.60 17.37 -3.81
C ASP A 364 -28.80 16.58 -4.88
N TYR A 365 -27.92 15.64 -4.47
CA TYR A 365 -27.09 14.81 -5.34
C TYR A 365 -27.24 13.31 -5.05
N PRO A 366 -28.44 12.74 -5.30
CA PRO A 366 -28.76 11.34 -4.95
C PRO A 366 -28.16 10.30 -5.90
N ASP A 367 -27.50 10.72 -6.96
CA ASP A 367 -26.94 9.89 -8.03
C ASP A 367 -25.69 9.10 -7.64
N GLY A 368 -25.22 9.25 -6.40
CA GLY A 368 -24.03 8.56 -5.87
C GLY A 368 -22.76 9.38 -5.92
N THR A 369 -22.84 10.70 -6.13
CA THR A 369 -21.69 11.62 -6.11
C THR A 369 -20.79 11.41 -4.90
N PHE A 370 -21.39 11.29 -3.69
CA PHE A 370 -20.66 11.09 -2.44
C PHE A 370 -20.49 9.62 -2.02
N THR A 371 -21.10 8.67 -2.74
CA THR A 371 -20.95 7.22 -2.43
C THR A 371 -20.08 6.46 -3.43
N GLY A 372 -19.54 7.15 -4.45
CA GLY A 372 -18.48 6.62 -5.31
C GLY A 372 -18.98 5.93 -6.58
N ARG A 373 -20.13 6.35 -7.13
CA ARG A 373 -20.64 5.87 -8.42
C ARG A 373 -19.65 6.13 -9.56
N GLY A 374 -18.85 7.23 -9.48
CA GLY A 374 -17.82 7.58 -10.45
C GLY A 374 -16.50 7.94 -9.79
N ASN A 375 -15.40 7.68 -10.51
CA ASN A 375 -14.04 8.05 -10.12
C ASN A 375 -13.26 8.70 -11.27
N SER A 376 -13.97 9.31 -12.24
CA SER A 376 -13.36 10.17 -13.25
C SER A 376 -12.83 11.46 -12.60
N LYS A 377 -12.03 12.23 -13.35
CA LYS A 377 -11.57 13.56 -12.89
C LYS A 377 -12.76 14.47 -12.55
N ALA A 378 -13.81 14.43 -13.37
CA ALA A 378 -15.02 15.23 -13.16
C ALA A 378 -15.71 14.85 -11.85
N ASP A 379 -15.97 13.54 -11.63
CA ASP A 379 -16.66 13.04 -10.42
C ASP A 379 -15.89 13.39 -9.13
N VAL A 380 -14.56 13.26 -9.16
CA VAL A 380 -13.72 13.58 -7.99
C VAL A 380 -13.73 15.07 -7.68
N ASN A 381 -13.54 15.92 -8.71
CA ASN A 381 -13.53 17.37 -8.55
C ASN A 381 -14.91 17.88 -8.11
N GLU A 382 -16.00 17.33 -8.65
CA GLU A 382 -17.36 17.73 -8.31
C GLU A 382 -17.64 17.49 -6.82
N ARG A 383 -17.44 16.27 -6.31
CA ARG A 383 -17.70 15.96 -4.89
C ARG A 383 -16.89 16.83 -3.94
N ILE A 384 -15.62 17.11 -4.27
CA ILE A 384 -14.76 17.98 -3.45
C ILE A 384 -15.27 19.42 -3.49
N LYS A 385 -15.57 19.96 -4.67
CA LYS A 385 -16.06 21.34 -4.83
C LYS A 385 -17.40 21.59 -4.15
N LEU A 386 -18.33 20.65 -4.26
CA LEU A 386 -19.64 20.76 -3.62
C LEU A 386 -19.50 20.80 -2.09
N PHE A 387 -18.68 19.91 -1.54
CA PHE A 387 -18.47 19.85 -0.09
C PHE A 387 -17.68 21.08 0.42
N ASP A 388 -16.62 21.49 -0.28
CA ASP A 388 -15.86 22.70 0.05
C ASP A 388 -16.74 23.96 0.00
N GLY A 389 -17.55 24.11 -1.04
CA GLY A 389 -18.48 25.25 -1.18
C GLY A 389 -19.53 25.30 -0.05
N MET A 390 -20.05 24.15 0.38
CA MET A 390 -20.92 24.06 1.54
C MET A 390 -20.22 24.56 2.82
N LEU A 391 -18.98 24.12 3.06
CA LEU A 391 -18.21 24.54 4.25
C LEU A 391 -17.94 26.03 4.24
N ARG A 392 -17.54 26.62 3.11
CA ARG A 392 -17.30 28.08 2.97
C ARG A 392 -18.55 28.88 3.25
N SER A 393 -19.69 28.48 2.70
CA SER A 393 -20.98 29.15 2.96
C SER A 393 -21.34 29.14 4.45
N ILE A 394 -21.04 28.04 5.18
CA ILE A 394 -21.27 27.97 6.63
C ILE A 394 -20.25 28.82 7.39
N ALA A 395 -19.01 28.90 6.90
CA ALA A 395 -17.97 29.75 7.50
C ALA A 395 -18.28 31.24 7.35
N GLY A 396 -19.07 31.64 6.36
CA GLY A 396 -19.46 33.02 6.09
C GLY A 396 -18.63 33.68 4.99
N GLU A 397 -18.07 32.86 4.08
CA GLU A 397 -17.40 33.26 2.84
C GLU A 397 -18.33 33.23 1.64
#